data_6f27076a3eec438790d8d5b3348118d7
#
_entry.id   6f27076a3eec438790d8d5b3348118d7
#
_cell.length_a   1.000
_cell.length_b   1.000
_cell.length_c   1.000
_cell.angle_alpha   90.00
_cell.angle_beta   90.00
_cell.angle_gamma   90.00
#
_symmetry.space_group_name_H-M   'P 1'
#
loop_
_entity.id
_entity.type
_entity.pdbx_description
1 polymer ?
#
loop_
_entity_poly.entity_id
_entity_poly.type
_entity_poly.pdbx_seq_one_letter_code
_entity_poly.pdbx_strand_id
1 'polypeptide(L)'
;MKATKPHRNKKRIWKERAGSALYLALSLIGVLLFFIIPFFVVIYYAVVDNPISHNFVFLDNFKNVLKNSSFRLAALNTLKFSAVAVPLAVVLSLVLAAVLDCKIPFKSQFRSFFLSPMMVPVASIVLVWQVLFHYNGVVNEFLANFGIEKIDWLKSEYGQVVVILLFLWKNLGYNMILFMAGIGSIPKDLIEVAKLESASKWQIFIHIKIRYLSPTILFVTILSLINSFKVFREIYLLSGDYPYDSIYMLQHFMNNTFRNLDYQKLSAAAILMSLVMIVIIGILFLAENHFGKDVEG
;
A
#
# COMPACT_ATOMS: atom_id res chain seq x y z
N MET A 1 -54.37 13.46 16.08
CA MET A 1 -53.85 14.48 15.15
C MET A 1 -53.01 13.80 14.09
N LYS A 2 -53.48 13.64 12.85
CA LYS A 2 -52.68 13.09 11.74
C LYS A 2 -51.76 14.20 11.21
N ALA A 3 -50.44 14.03 11.37
CA ALA A 3 -49.48 14.95 10.80
C ALA A 3 -49.51 14.85 9.26
N THR A 4 -49.98 15.89 8.60
CA THR A 4 -49.99 16.04 7.14
C THR A 4 -48.53 16.17 6.67
N LYS A 5 -48.04 15.18 5.92
CA LYS A 5 -46.72 15.26 5.25
C LYS A 5 -46.72 16.47 4.30
N PRO A 6 -45.72 17.37 4.38
CA PRO A 6 -45.68 18.55 3.51
C PRO A 6 -45.56 18.11 2.05
N HIS A 7 -46.43 18.57 1.17
CA HIS A 7 -46.37 18.39 -0.28
C HIS A 7 -45.09 19.07 -0.82
N ARG A 8 -44.02 18.31 -0.96
CA ARG A 8 -42.75 18.81 -1.47
C ARG A 8 -42.91 19.10 -2.97
N ASN A 9 -42.90 20.38 -3.34
CA ASN A 9 -43.14 20.84 -4.71
C ASN A 9 -42.10 20.23 -5.66
N LYS A 10 -42.53 19.42 -6.65
CA LYS A 10 -41.63 18.69 -7.59
C LYS A 10 -40.59 19.62 -8.27
N LYS A 11 -41.00 20.86 -8.60
CA LYS A 11 -40.08 21.87 -9.19
C LYS A 11 -38.94 22.27 -8.26
N ARG A 12 -39.17 22.34 -6.95
CA ARG A 12 -38.17 22.67 -5.95
C ARG A 12 -37.18 21.53 -5.79
N ILE A 13 -37.65 20.27 -5.76
CA ILE A 13 -36.79 19.06 -5.72
C ILE A 13 -35.90 18.98 -6.96
N TRP A 14 -36.47 19.29 -8.15
CA TRP A 14 -35.68 19.30 -9.39
C TRP A 14 -34.58 20.39 -9.38
N LYS A 15 -34.88 21.58 -8.87
CA LYS A 15 -33.92 22.70 -8.77
C LYS A 15 -32.83 22.41 -7.74
N GLU A 16 -33.16 21.79 -6.60
CA GLU A 16 -32.20 21.33 -5.59
C GLU A 16 -31.31 20.22 -6.15
N ARG A 17 -31.87 19.24 -6.88
CA ARG A 17 -31.12 18.17 -7.55
C ARG A 17 -30.23 18.68 -8.66
N ALA A 18 -30.70 19.60 -9.48
CA ALA A 18 -29.90 20.23 -10.53
C ALA A 18 -28.72 21.02 -9.96
N GLY A 19 -28.93 21.77 -8.87
CA GLY A 19 -27.88 22.45 -8.15
C GLY A 19 -26.84 21.47 -7.59
N SER A 20 -27.27 20.43 -6.91
CA SER A 20 -26.39 19.38 -6.39
C SER A 20 -25.62 18.65 -7.51
N ALA A 21 -26.28 18.36 -8.64
CA ALA A 21 -25.66 17.76 -9.80
C ALA A 21 -24.57 18.66 -10.41
N LEU A 22 -24.79 19.98 -10.44
CA LEU A 22 -23.80 20.93 -10.95
C LEU A 22 -22.54 20.99 -10.08
N TYR A 23 -22.69 20.96 -8.75
CA TYR A 23 -21.54 20.91 -7.84
C TYR A 23 -20.76 19.59 -7.97
N LEU A 24 -21.45 18.48 -8.18
CA LEU A 24 -20.81 17.17 -8.39
C LEU A 24 -20.22 17.02 -9.79
N ALA A 25 -20.77 17.70 -10.80
CA ALA A 25 -20.37 17.54 -12.21
C ALA A 25 -18.88 17.82 -12.43
N LEU A 26 -18.32 18.85 -11.81
CA LEU A 26 -16.91 19.19 -11.97
C LEU A 26 -16.00 18.06 -11.47
N SER A 27 -16.30 17.49 -10.30
CA SER A 27 -15.55 16.36 -9.74
C SER A 27 -15.75 15.08 -10.56
N LEU A 28 -16.99 14.81 -11.01
CA LEU A 28 -17.30 13.64 -11.84
C LEU A 28 -16.63 13.73 -13.21
N ILE A 29 -16.61 14.89 -13.86
CA ILE A 29 -15.91 15.10 -15.12
C ILE A 29 -14.41 14.84 -14.94
N GLY A 30 -13.79 15.32 -13.87
CA GLY A 30 -12.40 15.03 -13.56
C GLY A 30 -12.14 13.53 -13.40
N VAL A 31 -12.97 12.82 -12.64
CA VAL A 31 -12.85 11.35 -12.48
C VAL A 31 -13.05 10.63 -13.81
N LEU A 32 -14.04 11.02 -14.60
CA LEU A 32 -14.28 10.42 -15.93
C LEU A 32 -13.07 10.59 -16.84
N LEU A 33 -12.57 11.81 -16.99
CA LEU A 33 -11.48 12.13 -17.93
C LEU A 33 -10.13 11.52 -17.53
N PHE A 34 -9.80 11.50 -16.24
CA PHE A 34 -8.46 11.12 -15.79
C PHE A 34 -8.36 9.69 -15.26
N PHE A 35 -9.47 9.04 -14.95
CA PHE A 35 -9.45 7.67 -14.41
C PHE A 35 -10.28 6.70 -15.26
N ILE A 36 -11.55 7.02 -15.52
CA ILE A 36 -12.46 6.07 -16.17
C ILE A 36 -12.13 5.88 -17.64
N ILE A 37 -11.99 6.98 -18.40
CA ILE A 37 -11.64 6.89 -19.82
C ILE A 37 -10.29 6.20 -20.05
N PRO A 38 -9.18 6.57 -19.38
CA PRO A 38 -7.91 5.85 -19.50
C PRO A 38 -8.01 4.37 -19.14
N PHE A 39 -8.80 4.03 -18.13
CA PHE A 39 -9.02 2.62 -17.75
C PHE A 39 -9.68 1.80 -18.88
N PHE A 40 -10.70 2.35 -19.53
CA PHE A 40 -11.31 1.70 -20.70
C PHE A 40 -10.35 1.60 -21.89
N VAL A 41 -9.48 2.60 -22.09
CA VAL A 41 -8.41 2.52 -23.11
C VAL A 41 -7.44 1.38 -22.80
N VAL A 42 -7.05 1.19 -21.54
CA VAL A 42 -6.21 0.04 -21.14
C VAL A 42 -6.93 -1.28 -21.39
N ILE A 43 -8.24 -1.41 -21.07
CA ILE A 43 -9.01 -2.61 -21.38
C ILE A 43 -9.02 -2.88 -22.88
N TYR A 44 -9.24 -1.85 -23.70
CA TYR A 44 -9.25 -1.97 -25.14
C TYR A 44 -7.92 -2.49 -25.68
N TYR A 45 -6.78 -1.89 -25.29
CA TYR A 45 -5.46 -2.35 -25.73
C TYR A 45 -5.13 -3.77 -25.25
N ALA A 46 -5.67 -4.21 -24.12
CA ALA A 46 -5.43 -5.56 -23.61
C ALA A 46 -6.08 -6.66 -24.48
N VAL A 47 -7.10 -6.33 -25.27
CA VAL A 47 -7.87 -7.31 -26.08
C VAL A 47 -7.67 -7.20 -27.59
N VAL A 48 -6.80 -6.29 -28.05
CA VAL A 48 -6.45 -6.14 -29.49
C VAL A 48 -5.01 -6.59 -29.75
N ASP A 49 -4.71 -7.00 -30.99
CA ASP A 49 -3.40 -7.53 -31.39
C ASP A 49 -2.31 -6.46 -31.47
N ASN A 50 -2.60 -5.35 -32.14
CA ASN A 50 -1.66 -4.24 -32.29
C ASN A 50 -2.39 -2.90 -32.55
N PRO A 51 -1.68 -1.74 -32.47
CA PRO A 51 -2.28 -0.42 -32.65
C PRO A 51 -2.70 -0.08 -34.08
N ILE A 52 -2.37 -0.92 -35.08
CA ILE A 52 -2.61 -0.65 -36.49
C ILE A 52 -3.80 -1.44 -37.01
N SER A 53 -3.80 -2.77 -36.83
CA SER A 53 -4.84 -3.67 -37.34
C SER A 53 -6.08 -3.72 -36.46
N HIS A 54 -5.89 -3.48 -35.14
CA HIS A 54 -6.98 -3.49 -34.14
C HIS A 54 -7.83 -4.77 -34.12
N ASN A 55 -7.26 -5.92 -34.58
CA ASN A 55 -7.99 -7.19 -34.56
C ASN A 55 -8.22 -7.62 -33.10
N PHE A 56 -9.43 -8.07 -32.82
CA PHE A 56 -9.80 -8.53 -31.49
C PHE A 56 -9.23 -9.93 -31.23
N VAL A 57 -8.34 -10.05 -30.22
CA VAL A 57 -7.62 -11.29 -29.83
C VAL A 57 -8.02 -11.83 -28.47
N PHE A 58 -9.04 -11.25 -27.87
CA PHE A 58 -9.65 -11.63 -26.58
C PHE A 58 -8.60 -11.87 -25.47
N LEU A 59 -8.18 -13.11 -25.20
CA LEU A 59 -7.29 -13.47 -24.08
C LEU A 59 -5.84 -13.76 -24.48
N ASP A 60 -5.46 -13.62 -25.74
CA ASP A 60 -4.13 -14.04 -26.17
C ASP A 60 -3.01 -13.17 -25.60
N ASN A 61 -3.24 -11.87 -25.45
CA ASN A 61 -2.28 -11.00 -24.77
C ASN A 61 -2.07 -11.41 -23.31
N PHE A 62 -3.13 -11.80 -22.60
CA PHE A 62 -3.04 -12.29 -21.22
C PHE A 62 -2.27 -13.61 -21.14
N LYS A 63 -2.51 -14.55 -22.06
CA LYS A 63 -1.76 -15.80 -22.13
C LYS A 63 -0.28 -15.54 -22.41
N ASN A 64 0.03 -14.61 -23.32
CA ASN A 64 1.41 -14.23 -23.66
C ASN A 64 2.13 -13.60 -22.47
N VAL A 65 1.46 -12.71 -21.73
CA VAL A 65 2.00 -12.12 -20.50
C VAL A 65 2.25 -13.20 -19.45
N LEU A 66 1.30 -14.07 -19.19
CA LEU A 66 1.44 -15.14 -18.20
C LEU A 66 2.52 -16.18 -18.56
N LYS A 67 2.83 -16.38 -19.84
CA LYS A 67 3.95 -17.23 -20.30
C LYS A 67 5.31 -16.53 -20.24
N ASN A 68 5.34 -15.22 -20.18
CA ASN A 68 6.58 -14.44 -20.18
C ASN A 68 7.37 -14.65 -18.88
N SER A 69 8.64 -15.06 -19.00
CA SER A 69 9.52 -15.37 -17.86
C SER A 69 9.78 -14.14 -16.98
N SER A 70 10.04 -12.99 -17.62
CA SER A 70 10.29 -11.72 -16.87
C SER A 70 9.06 -11.25 -16.12
N PHE A 71 7.86 -11.43 -16.68
CA PHE A 71 6.60 -11.14 -15.97
C PHE A 71 6.43 -12.04 -14.75
N ARG A 72 6.66 -13.35 -14.90
CA ARG A 72 6.54 -14.31 -13.79
C ARG A 72 7.52 -14.00 -12.68
N LEU A 73 8.79 -13.73 -13.03
CA LEU A 73 9.82 -13.33 -12.07
C LEU A 73 9.38 -12.07 -11.32
N ALA A 74 9.00 -11.03 -12.05
CA ALA A 74 8.58 -9.75 -11.49
C ALA A 74 7.33 -9.87 -10.60
N ALA A 75 6.34 -10.65 -11.02
CA ALA A 75 5.12 -10.90 -10.26
C ALA A 75 5.43 -11.66 -8.96
N LEU A 76 6.26 -12.71 -9.02
CA LEU A 76 6.66 -13.48 -7.86
C LEU A 76 7.45 -12.64 -6.85
N ASN A 77 8.40 -11.82 -7.32
CA ASN A 77 9.17 -10.92 -6.46
C ASN A 77 8.29 -9.88 -5.79
N THR A 78 7.35 -9.28 -6.53
CA THR A 78 6.39 -8.32 -5.96
C THR A 78 5.51 -8.99 -4.90
N LEU A 79 5.04 -10.21 -5.17
CA LEU A 79 4.21 -10.96 -4.23
C LEU A 79 5.00 -11.31 -2.96
N LYS A 80 6.21 -11.86 -3.08
CA LYS A 80 7.10 -12.19 -1.95
C LYS A 80 7.40 -10.94 -1.12
N PHE A 81 7.78 -9.85 -1.79
CA PHE A 81 8.06 -8.59 -1.14
C PHE A 81 6.84 -8.09 -0.35
N SER A 82 5.67 -8.00 -0.99
CA SER A 82 4.46 -7.51 -0.34
C SER A 82 4.00 -8.42 0.80
N ALA A 83 4.10 -9.75 0.63
CA ALA A 83 3.74 -10.71 1.66
C ALA A 83 4.59 -10.62 2.93
N VAL A 84 5.81 -10.11 2.84
CA VAL A 84 6.70 -9.91 3.99
C VAL A 84 6.67 -8.46 4.48
N ALA A 85 6.83 -7.49 3.57
CA ALA A 85 6.97 -6.09 3.93
C ALA A 85 5.67 -5.49 4.51
N VAL A 86 4.50 -5.87 3.98
CA VAL A 86 3.22 -5.32 4.44
C VAL A 86 2.88 -5.78 5.86
N PRO A 87 2.87 -7.09 6.21
CA PRO A 87 2.62 -7.52 7.58
C PRO A 87 3.64 -6.95 8.57
N LEU A 88 4.93 -6.91 8.20
CA LEU A 88 5.96 -6.33 9.06
C LEU A 88 5.69 -4.84 9.31
N ALA A 89 5.34 -4.06 8.28
CA ALA A 89 5.02 -2.65 8.44
C ALA A 89 3.80 -2.44 9.34
N VAL A 90 2.75 -3.24 9.18
CA VAL A 90 1.54 -3.17 10.01
C VAL A 90 1.84 -3.54 11.47
N VAL A 91 2.49 -4.68 11.71
CA VAL A 91 2.78 -5.15 13.07
C VAL A 91 3.75 -4.23 13.80
N LEU A 92 4.87 -3.86 13.16
CA LEU A 92 5.86 -2.99 13.79
C LEU A 92 5.30 -1.59 14.08
N SER A 93 4.52 -1.01 13.18
CA SER A 93 3.89 0.30 13.42
C SER A 93 2.81 0.25 14.50
N LEU A 94 2.05 -0.85 14.60
CA LEU A 94 1.09 -1.07 15.69
C LEU A 94 1.82 -1.20 17.05
N VAL A 95 2.92 -1.95 17.09
CA VAL A 95 3.75 -2.07 18.30
C VAL A 95 4.32 -0.71 18.70
N LEU A 96 4.88 0.04 17.76
CA LEU A 96 5.38 1.40 18.02
C LEU A 96 4.28 2.32 18.53
N ALA A 97 3.09 2.28 17.94
CA ALA A 97 1.94 3.07 18.40
C ALA A 97 1.52 2.68 19.81
N ALA A 98 1.47 1.38 20.12
CA ALA A 98 1.13 0.89 21.46
C ALA A 98 2.16 1.30 22.53
N VAL A 99 3.46 1.26 22.21
CA VAL A 99 4.54 1.75 23.09
C VAL A 99 4.41 3.25 23.29
N LEU A 100 4.16 4.01 22.21
CA LEU A 100 3.98 5.46 22.30
C LEU A 100 2.64 5.87 22.94
N ASP A 101 1.66 4.99 23.09
CA ASP A 101 0.45 5.23 23.86
C ASP A 101 0.72 5.26 25.36
N CYS A 102 1.76 4.58 25.82
CA CYS A 102 2.21 4.63 27.20
C CYS A 102 2.77 6.03 27.58
N LYS A 103 2.84 6.29 28.88
CA LYS A 103 3.50 7.51 29.41
C LYS A 103 5.02 7.33 29.35
N ILE A 104 5.62 7.68 28.21
CA ILE A 104 7.07 7.65 28.02
C ILE A 104 7.62 9.07 27.88
N PRO A 105 8.85 9.34 28.38
CA PRO A 105 9.52 10.61 28.16
C PRO A 105 9.80 10.82 26.66
N PHE A 106 9.87 12.06 26.22
CA PHE A 106 10.21 12.44 24.84
C PHE A 106 9.27 11.88 23.75
N LYS A 107 8.03 11.55 24.07
CA LYS A 107 7.03 11.00 23.14
C LYS A 107 6.88 11.83 21.86
N SER A 108 6.93 13.16 21.95
CA SER A 108 6.82 14.06 20.79
C SER A 108 8.03 13.93 19.87
N GLN A 109 9.23 13.86 20.44
CA GLN A 109 10.49 13.72 19.70
C GLN A 109 10.53 12.37 18.94
N PHE A 110 10.11 11.28 19.59
CA PHE A 110 9.99 9.98 18.92
C PHE A 110 9.03 10.03 17.73
N ARG A 111 7.87 10.69 17.89
CA ARG A 111 6.95 10.86 16.73
C ARG A 111 7.61 11.59 15.57
N SER A 112 8.27 12.72 15.86
CA SER A 112 8.95 13.52 14.83
C SER A 112 10.07 12.71 14.15
N PHE A 113 10.84 11.95 14.93
CA PHE A 113 11.90 11.08 14.40
C PHE A 113 11.36 10.03 13.43
N PHE A 114 10.32 9.30 13.81
CA PHE A 114 9.72 8.29 12.94
C PHE A 114 8.98 8.86 11.71
N LEU A 115 8.50 10.11 11.78
CA LEU A 115 7.88 10.79 10.64
C LEU A 115 8.90 11.42 9.68
N SER A 116 10.12 11.68 10.13
CA SER A 116 11.13 12.38 9.33
C SER A 116 11.44 11.71 7.99
N PRO A 117 11.46 10.35 7.85
CA PRO A 117 11.72 9.72 6.56
C PRO A 117 10.72 10.08 5.47
N MET A 118 9.47 10.36 5.84
CA MET A 118 8.41 10.73 4.89
C MET A 118 8.61 12.14 4.32
N MET A 119 9.31 13.01 5.04
CA MET A 119 9.56 14.40 4.65
C MET A 119 10.77 14.54 3.72
N VAL A 120 11.62 13.51 3.64
CA VAL A 120 12.85 13.56 2.85
C VAL A 120 12.53 13.17 1.38
N PRO A 121 13.04 13.93 0.38
CA PRO A 121 12.92 13.55 -1.01
C PRO A 121 13.50 12.16 -1.30
N VAL A 122 12.80 11.34 -2.10
CA VAL A 122 13.18 9.95 -2.36
C VAL A 122 14.61 9.84 -2.93
N ALA A 123 15.00 10.76 -3.83
CA ALA A 123 16.35 10.75 -4.40
C ALA A 123 17.46 10.88 -3.34
N SER A 124 17.26 11.75 -2.33
CA SER A 124 18.23 11.91 -1.23
C SER A 124 18.30 10.65 -0.35
N ILE A 125 17.16 10.03 -0.08
CA ILE A 125 17.10 8.77 0.66
C ILE A 125 17.91 7.70 -0.07
N VAL A 126 17.67 7.55 -1.37
CA VAL A 126 18.33 6.55 -2.20
C VAL A 126 19.86 6.70 -2.18
N LEU A 127 20.36 7.93 -2.28
CA LEU A 127 21.82 8.18 -2.19
C LEU A 127 22.42 7.70 -0.86
N VAL A 128 21.74 7.96 0.26
CA VAL A 128 22.16 7.46 1.57
C VAL A 128 22.19 5.93 1.61
N TRP A 129 21.15 5.29 1.07
CA TRP A 129 21.07 3.83 1.02
C TRP A 129 22.11 3.20 0.10
N GLN A 130 22.41 3.84 -1.04
CA GLN A 130 23.50 3.41 -1.91
C GLN A 130 24.86 3.41 -1.19
N VAL A 131 25.15 4.44 -0.41
CA VAL A 131 26.39 4.52 0.37
C VAL A 131 26.40 3.48 1.49
N LEU A 132 25.31 3.31 2.23
CA LEU A 132 25.23 2.35 3.33
C LEU A 132 25.41 0.91 2.86
N PHE A 133 24.71 0.51 1.77
CA PHE A 133 24.69 -0.86 1.25
C PHE A 133 25.65 -1.07 0.06
N HIS A 134 26.58 -0.15 -0.17
CA HIS A 134 27.65 -0.35 -1.13
C HIS A 134 28.57 -1.50 -0.71
N TYR A 135 29.23 -2.17 -1.66
CA TYR A 135 30.17 -3.26 -1.37
C TYR A 135 31.26 -2.86 -0.36
N ASN A 136 31.79 -1.63 -0.47
CA ASN A 136 32.73 -1.03 0.50
C ASN A 136 32.01 -0.02 1.42
N GLY A 137 30.73 -0.23 1.71
CA GLY A 137 29.92 0.66 2.54
C GLY A 137 29.90 0.27 4.01
N VAL A 138 29.28 1.15 4.80
CA VAL A 138 29.27 1.06 6.27
C VAL A 138 28.72 -0.26 6.79
N VAL A 139 27.70 -0.83 6.13
CA VAL A 139 27.08 -2.10 6.56
C VAL A 139 28.08 -3.25 6.44
N ASN A 140 28.81 -3.34 5.32
CA ASN A 140 29.82 -4.39 5.14
C ASN A 140 31.03 -4.19 6.05
N GLU A 141 31.47 -2.97 6.31
CA GLU A 141 32.54 -2.70 7.26
C GLU A 141 32.15 -3.12 8.69
N PHE A 142 30.89 -2.83 9.08
CA PHE A 142 30.38 -3.27 10.37
C PHE A 142 30.33 -4.81 10.46
N LEU A 143 29.84 -5.50 9.42
CA LEU A 143 29.76 -6.97 9.38
C LEU A 143 31.15 -7.63 9.37
N ALA A 144 32.15 -7.01 8.74
CA ALA A 144 33.54 -7.51 8.73
C ALA A 144 34.13 -7.61 10.15
N ASN A 145 33.69 -6.76 11.11
CA ASN A 145 34.14 -6.87 12.51
C ASN A 145 33.65 -8.17 13.18
N PHE A 146 32.62 -8.83 12.62
CA PHE A 146 32.08 -10.11 13.08
C PHE A 146 32.58 -11.28 12.22
N GLY A 147 33.55 -11.06 11.34
CA GLY A 147 34.12 -12.11 10.45
C GLY A 147 33.20 -12.49 9.29
N ILE A 148 32.17 -11.66 8.97
CA ILE A 148 31.26 -11.91 7.85
C ILE A 148 31.88 -11.31 6.59
N GLU A 149 31.93 -12.10 5.51
CA GLU A 149 32.42 -11.65 4.21
C GLU A 149 31.55 -10.53 3.62
N LYS A 150 32.17 -9.67 2.81
CA LYS A 150 31.48 -8.57 2.16
C LYS A 150 30.41 -9.08 1.17
N ILE A 151 29.23 -8.52 1.24
CA ILE A 151 28.07 -8.87 0.42
C ILE A 151 27.82 -7.73 -0.60
N ASP A 152 27.60 -8.07 -1.87
CA ASP A 152 27.04 -7.13 -2.84
C ASP A 152 25.51 -7.09 -2.69
N TRP A 153 25.04 -6.27 -1.77
CA TRP A 153 23.65 -6.24 -1.32
C TRP A 153 22.64 -6.06 -2.46
N LEU A 154 22.92 -5.14 -3.39
CA LEU A 154 21.98 -4.78 -4.46
C LEU A 154 22.08 -5.70 -5.68
N LYS A 155 23.17 -6.48 -5.79
CA LYS A 155 23.41 -7.43 -6.89
C LYS A 155 23.43 -8.87 -6.40
N SER A 156 22.62 -9.19 -5.40
CA SER A 156 22.50 -10.53 -4.83
C SER A 156 21.05 -10.82 -4.42
N GLU A 157 20.81 -12.03 -3.95
CA GLU A 157 19.51 -12.44 -3.38
C GLU A 157 19.11 -11.61 -2.15
N TYR A 158 20.06 -10.99 -1.47
CA TYR A 158 19.81 -10.11 -0.32
C TYR A 158 19.22 -8.74 -0.70
N GLY A 159 19.14 -8.40 -1.99
CA GLY A 159 18.55 -7.14 -2.45
C GLY A 159 17.14 -6.92 -1.93
N GLN A 160 16.32 -7.96 -1.83
CA GLN A 160 14.97 -7.85 -1.25
C GLN A 160 14.99 -7.40 0.22
N VAL A 161 15.97 -7.85 1.00
CA VAL A 161 16.13 -7.45 2.42
C VAL A 161 16.37 -5.94 2.50
N VAL A 162 17.27 -5.41 1.67
CA VAL A 162 17.55 -3.97 1.61
C VAL A 162 16.30 -3.17 1.26
N VAL A 163 15.52 -3.64 0.28
CA VAL A 163 14.29 -2.97 -0.14
C VAL A 163 13.21 -3.06 0.95
N ILE A 164 13.10 -4.19 1.67
CA ILE A 164 12.18 -4.33 2.82
C ILE A 164 12.56 -3.34 3.92
N LEU A 165 13.83 -3.25 4.29
CA LEU A 165 14.31 -2.30 5.30
C LEU A 165 14.01 -0.85 4.91
N LEU A 166 14.26 -0.49 3.65
CA LEU A 166 13.94 0.83 3.10
C LEU A 166 12.43 1.12 3.17
N PHE A 167 11.61 0.15 2.78
CA PHE A 167 10.17 0.25 2.83
C PHE A 167 9.65 0.44 4.26
N LEU A 168 10.15 -0.35 5.20
CA LEU A 168 9.80 -0.24 6.63
C LEU A 168 10.19 1.13 7.17
N TRP A 169 11.45 1.52 7.00
CA TRP A 169 11.95 2.80 7.48
C TRP A 169 11.09 3.98 7.00
N LYS A 170 10.63 3.93 5.76
CA LYS A 170 9.82 4.99 5.15
C LYS A 170 8.36 4.99 5.62
N ASN A 171 7.76 3.81 5.85
CA ASN A 171 6.31 3.69 6.09
C ASN A 171 5.94 3.56 7.57
N LEU A 172 6.87 3.11 8.44
CA LEU A 172 6.58 2.84 9.85
C LEU A 172 6.00 4.05 10.59
N GLY A 173 6.59 5.25 10.39
CA GLY A 173 6.15 6.45 11.09
C GLY A 173 4.75 6.89 10.72
N TYR A 174 4.40 6.85 9.44
CA TYR A 174 3.06 7.20 8.98
C TYR A 174 2.01 6.21 9.51
N ASN A 175 2.26 4.92 9.35
CA ASN A 175 1.38 3.88 9.85
C ASN A 175 1.22 3.96 11.38
N MET A 176 2.30 4.22 12.12
CA MET A 176 2.29 4.44 13.57
C MET A 176 1.35 5.58 13.98
N ILE A 177 1.36 6.71 13.26
CA ILE A 177 0.45 7.83 13.56
C ILE A 177 -1.01 7.45 13.34
N LEU A 178 -1.32 6.71 12.27
CA LEU A 178 -2.68 6.21 12.02
C LEU A 178 -3.15 5.30 13.16
N PHE A 179 -2.30 4.38 13.61
CA PHE A 179 -2.63 3.53 14.76
C PHE A 179 -2.76 4.33 16.06
N MET A 180 -1.93 5.34 16.29
CA MET A 180 -2.06 6.21 17.45
C MET A 180 -3.38 6.99 17.46
N ALA A 181 -3.85 7.45 16.30
CA ALA A 181 -5.15 8.08 16.17
C ALA A 181 -6.29 7.09 16.48
N GLY A 182 -6.21 5.87 15.94
CA GLY A 182 -7.14 4.79 16.24
C GLY A 182 -7.16 4.41 17.73
N ILE A 183 -6.00 4.28 18.39
CA ILE A 183 -5.92 4.01 19.83
C ILE A 183 -6.57 5.15 20.64
N GLY A 184 -6.36 6.40 20.20
CA GLY A 184 -6.93 7.58 20.85
C GLY A 184 -8.44 7.71 20.73
N SER A 185 -9.08 7.03 19.76
CA SER A 185 -10.53 7.03 19.57
C SER A 185 -11.27 6.01 20.44
N ILE A 186 -10.56 5.09 21.10
CA ILE A 186 -11.16 4.08 21.98
C ILE A 186 -11.77 4.75 23.21
N PRO A 187 -13.05 4.51 23.54
CA PRO A 187 -13.69 5.06 24.74
C PRO A 187 -12.92 4.68 26.02
N LYS A 188 -12.58 5.66 26.84
CA LYS A 188 -11.82 5.42 28.07
C LYS A 188 -12.59 4.56 29.08
N ASP A 189 -13.91 4.71 29.11
CA ASP A 189 -14.78 3.99 30.02
C ASP A 189 -14.63 2.47 29.88
N LEU A 190 -14.49 1.97 28.64
CA LEU A 190 -14.25 0.55 28.38
C LEU A 190 -12.95 0.05 29.00
N ILE A 191 -11.89 0.86 28.92
CA ILE A 191 -10.60 0.53 29.51
C ILE A 191 -10.65 0.60 31.04
N GLU A 192 -11.43 1.52 31.59
CA GLU A 192 -11.62 1.68 33.04
C GLU A 192 -12.43 0.52 33.62
N VAL A 193 -13.54 0.14 32.97
CA VAL A 193 -14.35 -1.02 33.37
C VAL A 193 -13.49 -2.29 33.36
N ALA A 194 -12.76 -2.54 32.27
CA ALA A 194 -11.88 -3.71 32.18
C ALA A 194 -10.83 -3.76 33.31
N LYS A 195 -10.30 -2.60 33.72
CA LYS A 195 -9.38 -2.51 34.86
C LYS A 195 -10.07 -2.82 36.21
N LEU A 196 -11.32 -2.35 36.39
CA LEU A 196 -12.12 -2.68 37.57
C LEU A 196 -12.39 -4.18 37.68
N GLU A 197 -12.56 -4.84 36.52
CA GLU A 197 -12.68 -6.32 36.41
C GLU A 197 -11.32 -7.05 36.52
N SER A 198 -10.25 -6.36 36.92
CA SER A 198 -8.90 -6.90 37.09
C SER A 198 -8.25 -7.45 35.82
N ALA A 199 -8.68 -6.99 34.62
CA ALA A 199 -8.06 -7.38 33.36
C ALA A 199 -6.62 -6.87 33.27
N SER A 200 -5.71 -7.74 32.89
CA SER A 200 -4.30 -7.39 32.67
C SER A 200 -4.14 -6.46 31.45
N LYS A 201 -3.02 -5.72 31.39
CA LYS A 201 -2.70 -4.83 30.25
C LYS A 201 -2.71 -5.60 28.91
N TRP A 202 -2.27 -6.85 28.92
CA TRP A 202 -2.26 -7.71 27.74
C TRP A 202 -3.66 -8.12 27.29
N GLN A 203 -4.55 -8.48 28.23
CA GLN A 203 -5.95 -8.78 27.96
C GLN A 203 -6.68 -7.55 27.38
N ILE A 204 -6.48 -6.35 27.97
CA ILE A 204 -7.03 -5.10 27.45
C ILE A 204 -6.51 -4.83 26.03
N PHE A 205 -5.22 -5.08 25.76
CA PHE A 205 -4.65 -4.88 24.43
C PHE A 205 -5.27 -5.82 23.40
N ILE A 206 -5.30 -7.12 23.66
CA ILE A 206 -5.78 -8.12 22.70
C ILE A 206 -7.32 -8.07 22.51
N HIS A 207 -8.08 -8.02 23.62
CA HIS A 207 -9.54 -8.19 23.55
C HIS A 207 -10.30 -6.88 23.34
N ILE A 208 -9.70 -5.73 23.70
CA ILE A 208 -10.33 -4.43 23.52
C ILE A 208 -9.62 -3.64 22.42
N LYS A 209 -8.33 -3.29 22.60
CA LYS A 209 -7.66 -2.37 21.67
C LYS A 209 -7.56 -2.95 20.25
N ILE A 210 -7.13 -4.19 20.08
CA ILE A 210 -7.02 -4.82 18.74
C ILE A 210 -8.38 -4.91 18.05
N ARG A 211 -9.45 -5.24 18.77
CA ARG A 211 -10.79 -5.30 18.20
C ARG A 211 -11.28 -3.92 17.74
N TYR A 212 -11.14 -2.90 18.58
CA TYR A 212 -11.49 -1.52 18.20
C TYR A 212 -10.62 -0.96 17.06
N LEU A 213 -9.40 -1.46 16.92
CA LEU A 213 -8.48 -1.08 15.85
C LEU A 213 -8.71 -1.86 14.54
N SER A 214 -9.64 -2.82 14.49
CA SER A 214 -9.88 -3.65 13.28
C SER A 214 -10.04 -2.80 12.01
N PRO A 215 -10.89 -1.75 11.95
CA PRO A 215 -11.00 -0.90 10.76
C PRO A 215 -9.71 -0.14 10.45
N THR A 216 -8.98 0.30 11.48
CA THR A 216 -7.70 0.98 11.29
C THR A 216 -6.62 0.01 10.79
N ILE A 217 -6.59 -1.23 11.29
CA ILE A 217 -5.68 -2.28 10.81
C ILE A 217 -5.94 -2.58 9.33
N LEU A 218 -7.21 -2.75 8.93
CA LEU A 218 -7.59 -2.92 7.53
C LEU A 218 -7.10 -1.74 6.68
N PHE A 219 -7.41 -0.52 7.09
CA PHE A 219 -7.03 0.69 6.36
C PHE A 219 -5.50 0.82 6.20
N VAL A 220 -4.73 0.63 7.27
CA VAL A 220 -3.25 0.67 7.25
C VAL A 220 -2.70 -0.46 6.38
N THR A 221 -3.31 -1.64 6.42
CA THR A 221 -2.90 -2.78 5.58
C THR A 221 -3.11 -2.48 4.10
N ILE A 222 -4.26 -1.93 3.72
CA ILE A 222 -4.55 -1.53 2.33
C ILE A 222 -3.58 -0.44 1.87
N LEU A 223 -3.32 0.59 2.68
CA LEU A 223 -2.35 1.64 2.35
C LEU A 223 -0.94 1.08 2.19
N SER A 224 -0.51 0.20 3.10
CA SER A 224 0.80 -0.44 3.03
C SER A 224 0.91 -1.35 1.80
N LEU A 225 -0.16 -2.06 1.43
CA LEU A 225 -0.23 -2.86 0.22
C LEU A 225 -0.08 -1.98 -1.03
N ILE A 226 -0.82 -0.89 -1.14
CA ILE A 226 -0.70 0.07 -2.25
C ILE A 226 0.73 0.63 -2.33
N ASN A 227 1.32 0.99 -1.18
CA ASN A 227 2.69 1.51 -1.13
C ASN A 227 3.74 0.45 -1.50
N SER A 228 3.49 -0.84 -1.20
CA SER A 228 4.41 -1.93 -1.58
C SER A 228 4.54 -2.08 -3.10
N PHE A 229 3.47 -1.84 -3.86
CA PHE A 229 3.54 -1.80 -5.32
C PHE A 229 4.26 -0.56 -5.86
N LYS A 230 4.27 0.55 -5.11
CA LYS A 230 4.95 1.79 -5.51
C LYS A 230 6.45 1.82 -5.19
N VAL A 231 7.00 0.78 -4.55
CA VAL A 231 8.43 0.68 -4.19
C VAL A 231 9.36 0.68 -5.41
N PHE A 232 8.81 0.48 -6.60
CA PHE A 232 9.52 0.61 -7.87
C PHE A 232 10.37 1.88 -7.97
N ARG A 233 9.84 3.04 -7.52
CA ARG A 233 10.57 4.31 -7.61
C ARG A 233 11.91 4.26 -6.88
N GLU A 234 11.90 3.70 -5.69
CA GLU A 234 13.11 3.55 -4.86
C GLU A 234 14.10 2.60 -5.51
N ILE A 235 13.64 1.45 -5.97
CA ILE A 235 14.51 0.45 -6.61
C ILE A 235 15.06 0.97 -7.95
N TYR A 236 14.22 1.65 -8.72
CA TYR A 236 14.64 2.25 -9.99
C TYR A 236 15.77 3.27 -9.80
N LEU A 237 15.68 4.12 -8.76
CA LEU A 237 16.73 5.07 -8.43
C LEU A 237 17.98 4.39 -7.85
N LEU A 238 17.82 3.24 -7.14
CA LEU A 238 18.93 2.47 -6.59
C LEU A 238 19.72 1.70 -7.66
N SER A 239 19.01 1.09 -8.62
CA SER A 239 19.59 0.05 -9.48
C SER A 239 19.24 0.18 -10.98
N GLY A 240 18.47 1.22 -11.37
CA GLY A 240 18.12 1.49 -12.76
C GLY A 240 16.97 0.63 -13.31
N ASP A 241 16.87 0.59 -14.66
CA ASP A 241 15.80 -0.06 -15.41
C ASP A 241 15.80 -1.61 -15.28
N TYR A 242 16.99 -2.19 -15.15
CA TYR A 242 17.20 -3.63 -15.08
C TYR A 242 18.03 -3.97 -13.83
N PRO A 243 17.39 -3.92 -12.65
CA PRO A 243 18.05 -4.30 -11.42
C PRO A 243 18.32 -5.82 -11.40
N TYR A 244 19.06 -6.28 -10.38
CA TYR A 244 19.26 -7.72 -10.17
C TYR A 244 17.93 -8.47 -10.01
N ASP A 245 17.89 -9.72 -10.43
CA ASP A 245 16.67 -10.53 -10.51
C ASP A 245 15.84 -10.53 -9.21
N SER A 246 16.49 -10.56 -8.05
CA SER A 246 15.79 -10.59 -6.75
C SER A 246 14.94 -9.33 -6.47
N ILE A 247 15.29 -8.19 -7.05
CA ILE A 247 14.57 -6.91 -6.87
C ILE A 247 13.92 -6.38 -8.15
N TYR A 248 13.84 -7.21 -9.19
CA TYR A 248 13.08 -6.91 -10.40
C TYR A 248 11.58 -7.09 -10.12
N MET A 249 10.86 -5.98 -9.92
CA MET A 249 9.45 -5.95 -9.52
C MET A 249 8.50 -5.81 -10.72
N LEU A 250 7.21 -6.04 -10.49
CA LEU A 250 6.18 -5.98 -11.53
C LEU A 250 6.12 -4.61 -12.22
N GLN A 251 6.32 -3.50 -11.50
CA GLN A 251 6.38 -2.18 -12.11
C GLN A 251 7.64 -1.97 -12.98
N HIS A 252 8.77 -2.67 -12.74
CA HIS A 252 9.92 -2.66 -13.67
C HIS A 252 9.52 -3.30 -15.01
N PHE A 253 8.88 -4.47 -14.95
CA PHE A 253 8.36 -5.12 -16.16
C PHE A 253 7.43 -4.20 -16.94
N MET A 254 6.47 -3.56 -16.26
CA MET A 254 5.54 -2.64 -16.90
C MET A 254 6.23 -1.40 -17.49
N ASN A 255 7.18 -0.79 -16.75
CA ASN A 255 7.96 0.34 -17.23
C ASN A 255 8.80 -0.01 -18.47
N ASN A 256 9.47 -1.15 -18.46
CA ASN A 256 10.27 -1.60 -19.58
C ASN A 256 9.41 -1.95 -20.80
N THR A 257 8.24 -2.57 -20.58
CA THR A 257 7.26 -2.85 -21.62
C THR A 257 6.70 -1.56 -22.24
N PHE A 258 6.43 -0.55 -21.41
CA PHE A 258 6.02 0.78 -21.89
C PHE A 258 7.10 1.45 -22.75
N ARG A 259 8.37 1.43 -22.30
CA ARG A 259 9.50 1.99 -23.06
C ARG A 259 9.72 1.29 -24.41
N ASN A 260 9.38 0.00 -24.48
CA ASN A 260 9.42 -0.78 -25.71
C ASN A 260 8.19 -0.57 -26.61
N LEU A 261 7.27 0.33 -26.22
CA LEU A 261 6.04 0.65 -26.95
C LEU A 261 5.10 -0.54 -27.15
N ASP A 262 5.21 -1.61 -26.35
CA ASP A 262 4.35 -2.79 -26.39
C ASP A 262 3.11 -2.55 -25.49
N TYR A 263 2.21 -1.72 -25.97
CA TYR A 263 1.03 -1.27 -25.21
C TYR A 263 0.05 -2.39 -24.89
N GLN A 264 -0.05 -3.41 -25.74
CA GLN A 264 -0.94 -4.57 -25.58
C GLN A 264 -0.49 -5.42 -24.39
N LYS A 265 0.80 -5.76 -24.36
CA LYS A 265 1.41 -6.50 -23.25
C LYS A 265 1.36 -5.70 -21.94
N LEU A 266 1.66 -4.40 -22.00
CA LEU A 266 1.55 -3.50 -20.85
C LEU A 266 0.14 -3.49 -20.28
N SER A 267 -0.87 -3.33 -21.15
CA SER A 267 -2.28 -3.25 -20.77
C SER A 267 -2.78 -4.56 -20.16
N ALA A 268 -2.41 -5.69 -20.76
CA ALA A 268 -2.74 -7.02 -20.22
C ALA A 268 -2.09 -7.23 -18.84
N ALA A 269 -0.82 -6.85 -18.67
CA ALA A 269 -0.12 -6.91 -17.37
C ALA A 269 -0.78 -6.01 -16.32
N ALA A 270 -1.18 -4.78 -16.70
CA ALA A 270 -1.85 -3.84 -15.80
C ALA A 270 -3.22 -4.37 -15.32
N ILE A 271 -4.00 -4.98 -16.19
CA ILE A 271 -5.28 -5.60 -15.82
C ILE A 271 -5.06 -6.79 -14.89
N LEU A 272 -4.10 -7.67 -15.19
CA LEU A 272 -3.77 -8.80 -14.32
C LEU A 272 -3.37 -8.32 -12.92
N MET A 273 -2.51 -7.30 -12.84
CA MET A 273 -2.13 -6.68 -11.57
C MET A 273 -3.35 -6.12 -10.83
N SER A 274 -4.23 -5.40 -11.54
CA SER A 274 -5.44 -4.81 -10.94
C SER A 274 -6.38 -5.88 -10.40
N LEU A 275 -6.56 -6.99 -11.12
CA LEU A 275 -7.38 -8.12 -10.67
C LEU A 275 -6.81 -8.76 -9.40
N VAL A 276 -5.49 -8.98 -9.33
CA VAL A 276 -4.84 -9.50 -8.13
C VAL A 276 -5.05 -8.57 -6.94
N MET A 277 -4.89 -7.25 -7.15
CA MET A 277 -5.13 -6.25 -6.09
C MET A 277 -6.58 -6.25 -5.61
N ILE A 278 -7.55 -6.31 -6.52
CA ILE A 278 -8.97 -6.38 -6.17
C ILE A 278 -9.27 -7.62 -5.33
N VAL A 279 -8.70 -8.78 -5.72
CA VAL A 279 -8.87 -10.04 -4.98
C VAL A 279 -8.28 -9.93 -3.57
N ILE A 280 -7.04 -9.43 -3.44
CA ILE A 280 -6.38 -9.28 -2.13
C ILE A 280 -7.16 -8.32 -1.24
N ILE A 281 -7.54 -7.14 -1.76
CA ILE A 281 -8.32 -6.16 -1.01
C ILE A 281 -9.70 -6.71 -0.64
N GLY A 282 -10.35 -7.45 -1.55
CA GLY A 282 -11.62 -8.11 -1.26
C GLY A 282 -11.51 -9.13 -0.12
N ILE A 283 -10.45 -9.93 -0.10
CA ILE A 283 -10.18 -10.88 1.00
C ILE A 283 -9.96 -10.13 2.32
N LEU A 284 -9.20 -9.03 2.30
CA LEU A 284 -8.97 -8.22 3.51
C LEU A 284 -10.27 -7.62 4.06
N PHE A 285 -11.18 -7.12 3.21
CA PHE A 285 -12.50 -6.65 3.63
C PHE A 285 -13.37 -7.77 4.21
N LEU A 286 -13.35 -8.95 3.60
CA LEU A 286 -14.11 -10.11 4.11
C LEU A 286 -13.57 -10.56 5.48
N ALA A 287 -12.25 -10.54 5.66
CA ALA A 287 -11.63 -10.87 6.93
C ALA A 287 -12.01 -9.84 8.02
N GLU A 288 -11.95 -8.55 7.70
CA GLU A 288 -12.34 -7.48 8.65
C GLU A 288 -13.82 -7.59 9.05
N ASN A 289 -14.72 -7.76 8.10
CA ASN A 289 -16.14 -7.96 8.37
C ASN A 289 -16.43 -9.17 9.27
N HIS A 290 -15.58 -10.19 9.25
CA HIS A 290 -15.72 -11.35 10.14
C HIS A 290 -15.24 -11.04 11.56
N PHE A 291 -14.13 -10.32 11.71
CA PHE A 291 -13.52 -10.01 13.02
C PHE A 291 -14.03 -8.72 13.66
N GLY A 292 -14.58 -7.77 12.88
CA GLY A 292 -15.02 -6.46 13.34
C GLY A 292 -16.50 -6.35 13.71
N LYS A 293 -17.33 -7.34 13.38
CA LYS A 293 -18.80 -7.31 13.62
C LYS A 293 -19.22 -7.07 15.07
N ASP A 294 -18.38 -7.42 16.02
CA ASP A 294 -18.69 -7.31 17.45
C ASP A 294 -18.47 -5.88 18.01
N VAL A 295 -18.01 -4.93 17.19
CA VAL A 295 -17.62 -3.58 17.64
C VAL A 295 -18.57 -2.48 17.14
N GLU A 296 -19.38 -2.77 16.11
CA GLU A 296 -20.36 -1.82 15.52
C GLU A 296 -21.79 -2.01 16.08
N GLY A 297 -21.96 -2.79 17.14
CA GLY A 297 -23.26 -3.05 17.81
C GLY A 297 -23.64 -2.02 18.86
#